data_6290b326f52dee4196612874ab007ca4
#
_entry.id   6290b326f52dee4196612874ab007ca4
#
_cell.length_a   1.000
_cell.length_b   1.000
_cell.length_c   1.000
_cell.angle_alpha   90.00
_cell.angle_beta   90.00
_cell.angle_gamma   90.00
#
_symmetry.space_group_name_H-M   'P 1'
#
loop_
_entity.id
_entity.type
_entity.pdbx_description
1 polymer ?
#
loop_
_entity_poly.entity_id
_entity_poly.type
_entity_poly.pdbx_seq_one_letter_code
_entity_poly.pdbx_strand_id
1 'polypeptide(L)'
;MSHPKPSLLLYIHGFNSSPLSMKANLMREYCEQHRPDIKVVVPQLPSFPQAAAECLLKIVQQHKTTHRIGLVGSSLGGHLSTWLNAEFGFRAVVVNPAVKPYELLADYLGPQTNPYTHESYTLEARHIDELKALEVKEVANPESFWLLQQTEDEVLDYRQAVEKYAGSAQTVEEGGDHSFVGFERYPERIIHFLGL
;
A
#
# COMPACT_ATOMS: atom_id res chain seq x y z
N MET A 1 16.26 -29.33 9.82
CA MET A 1 15.84 -28.51 8.65
C MET A 1 14.75 -27.58 9.13
N SER A 2 14.96 -26.27 9.07
CA SER A 2 13.92 -25.30 9.47
C SER A 2 12.82 -25.31 8.40
N HIS A 3 11.58 -25.55 8.83
CA HIS A 3 10.43 -25.40 7.94
C HIS A 3 10.38 -23.96 7.40
N PRO A 4 10.03 -23.74 6.12
CA PRO A 4 9.87 -22.38 5.60
C PRO A 4 8.80 -21.65 6.42
N LYS A 5 9.07 -20.35 6.71
CA LYS A 5 8.09 -19.53 7.45
C LYS A 5 6.78 -19.45 6.66
N PRO A 6 5.63 -19.52 7.33
CA PRO A 6 4.34 -19.29 6.68
C PRO A 6 4.29 -17.89 6.06
N SER A 7 3.46 -17.74 5.04
CA SER A 7 3.32 -16.50 4.28
C SER A 7 2.26 -15.58 4.88
N LEU A 8 2.53 -14.27 4.86
CA LEU A 8 1.59 -13.23 5.26
C LEU A 8 1.56 -12.13 4.20
N LEU A 9 0.37 -11.84 3.70
CA LEU A 9 0.09 -10.70 2.85
C LEU A 9 -0.45 -9.56 3.72
N LEU A 10 0.26 -8.44 3.78
CA LEU A 10 -0.21 -7.21 4.42
C LEU A 10 -0.68 -6.24 3.34
N TYR A 11 -1.99 -6.01 3.29
CA TYR A 11 -2.59 -5.03 2.38
C TYR A 11 -2.80 -3.71 3.11
N ILE A 12 -2.32 -2.62 2.53
CA ILE A 12 -2.32 -1.27 3.10
C ILE A 12 -3.18 -0.37 2.22
N HIS A 13 -4.37 -0.03 2.73
CA HIS A 13 -5.34 0.79 2.00
C HIS A 13 -4.96 2.28 1.99
N GLY A 14 -5.64 3.06 1.15
CA GLY A 14 -5.41 4.48 0.98
C GLY A 14 -6.12 5.38 2.00
N PHE A 15 -6.01 6.69 1.75
CA PHE A 15 -6.67 7.74 2.53
C PHE A 15 -8.20 7.59 2.46
N ASN A 16 -8.86 7.74 3.60
CA ASN A 16 -10.33 7.57 3.72
C ASN A 16 -10.86 6.25 3.14
N SER A 17 -10.06 5.19 3.19
CA SER A 17 -10.43 3.87 2.70
C SER A 17 -10.62 2.86 3.84
N SER A 18 -10.71 1.58 3.53
CA SER A 18 -10.95 0.52 4.51
C SER A 18 -10.54 -0.86 4.00
N PRO A 19 -10.56 -1.90 4.88
CA PRO A 19 -10.43 -3.29 4.47
C PRO A 19 -11.51 -3.78 3.50
N LEU A 20 -12.61 -3.03 3.34
CA LEU A 20 -13.71 -3.35 2.43
C LEU A 20 -13.50 -2.75 1.03
N SER A 21 -12.37 -2.09 0.77
CA SER A 21 -12.05 -1.58 -0.56
C SER A 21 -11.96 -2.71 -1.60
N MET A 22 -12.29 -2.39 -2.85
CA MET A 22 -12.34 -3.37 -3.95
C MET A 22 -11.06 -4.20 -4.08
N LYS A 23 -9.90 -3.55 -4.14
CA LYS A 23 -8.62 -4.26 -4.30
C LYS A 23 -8.27 -5.13 -3.09
N ALA A 24 -8.59 -4.69 -1.87
CA ALA A 24 -8.40 -5.49 -0.67
C ALA A 24 -9.26 -6.76 -0.69
N ASN A 25 -10.52 -6.62 -1.10
CA ASN A 25 -11.42 -7.76 -1.26
C ASN A 25 -10.93 -8.74 -2.33
N LEU A 26 -10.52 -8.26 -3.50
CA LEU A 26 -9.99 -9.10 -4.58
C LEU A 26 -8.76 -9.89 -4.14
N MET A 27 -7.84 -9.28 -3.40
CA MET A 27 -6.67 -9.98 -2.86
C MET A 27 -7.08 -11.05 -1.84
N ARG A 28 -8.02 -10.73 -0.95
CA ARG A 28 -8.52 -11.66 0.07
C ARG A 28 -9.23 -12.86 -0.58
N GLU A 29 -10.17 -12.60 -1.48
CA GLU A 29 -10.92 -13.64 -2.19
C GLU A 29 -10.00 -14.57 -2.98
N TYR A 30 -9.00 -14.00 -3.68
CA TYR A 30 -8.02 -14.80 -4.39
C TYR A 30 -7.26 -15.73 -3.44
N CYS A 31 -6.76 -15.21 -2.33
CA CYS A 31 -6.02 -16.03 -1.36
C CYS A 31 -6.92 -17.11 -0.73
N GLU A 32 -8.14 -16.77 -0.36
CA GLU A 32 -9.10 -17.75 0.21
C GLU A 32 -9.38 -18.90 -0.77
N GLN A 33 -9.48 -18.62 -2.05
CA GLN A 33 -9.82 -19.62 -3.08
C GLN A 33 -8.60 -20.42 -3.55
N HIS A 34 -7.44 -19.79 -3.68
CA HIS A 34 -6.28 -20.39 -4.38
C HIS A 34 -5.05 -20.56 -3.50
N ARG A 35 -4.92 -19.78 -2.43
CA ARG A 35 -3.77 -19.80 -1.53
C ARG A 35 -4.20 -19.64 -0.06
N PRO A 36 -5.01 -20.62 0.45
CA PRO A 36 -5.48 -20.57 1.84
C PRO A 36 -4.36 -20.74 2.88
N ASP A 37 -3.16 -21.06 2.43
CA ASP A 37 -1.93 -21.08 3.23
C ASP A 37 -1.39 -19.70 3.57
N ILE A 38 -1.83 -18.65 2.85
CA ILE A 38 -1.40 -17.27 3.07
C ILE A 38 -2.32 -16.59 4.08
N LYS A 39 -1.75 -16.09 5.17
CA LYS A 39 -2.47 -15.22 6.09
C LYS A 39 -2.62 -13.83 5.47
N VAL A 40 -3.85 -13.42 5.18
CA VAL A 40 -4.14 -12.08 4.67
C VAL A 40 -4.50 -11.15 5.82
N VAL A 41 -3.78 -10.05 5.96
CA VAL A 41 -4.01 -9.03 6.98
C VAL A 41 -4.30 -7.71 6.28
N VAL A 42 -5.49 -7.16 6.49
CA VAL A 42 -5.92 -5.87 5.99
C VAL A 42 -6.42 -5.05 7.18
N PRO A 43 -5.56 -4.28 7.85
CA PRO A 43 -6.00 -3.48 8.98
C PRO A 43 -6.87 -2.30 8.53
N GLN A 44 -7.85 -1.90 9.35
CA GLN A 44 -8.40 -0.56 9.27
C GLN A 44 -7.34 0.40 9.82
N LEU A 45 -6.75 1.20 8.96
CA LEU A 45 -5.74 2.17 9.38
C LEU A 45 -6.41 3.36 10.10
N PRO A 46 -5.82 3.84 11.20
CA PRO A 46 -6.19 5.14 11.76
C PRO A 46 -6.09 6.24 10.71
N SER A 47 -6.92 7.27 10.85
CA SER A 47 -7.00 8.38 9.88
C SER A 47 -5.77 9.29 9.87
N PHE A 48 -4.99 9.31 10.96
CA PHE A 48 -3.78 10.14 11.07
C PHE A 48 -2.52 9.36 10.69
N PRO A 49 -1.59 9.97 9.95
CA PRO A 49 -0.44 9.27 9.37
C PRO A 49 0.48 8.61 10.40
N GLN A 50 0.81 9.28 11.49
CA GLN A 50 1.62 8.70 12.55
C GLN A 50 0.92 7.51 13.21
N ALA A 51 -0.35 7.64 13.53
CA ALA A 51 -1.14 6.54 14.12
C ALA A 51 -1.26 5.35 13.15
N ALA A 52 -1.40 5.61 11.85
CA ALA A 52 -1.39 4.57 10.81
C ALA A 52 -0.04 3.84 10.77
N ALA A 53 1.07 4.57 10.80
CA ALA A 53 2.42 4.00 10.86
C ALA A 53 2.62 3.14 12.11
N GLU A 54 2.21 3.60 13.28
CA GLU A 54 2.27 2.84 14.53
C GLU A 54 1.43 1.56 14.50
N CYS A 55 0.23 1.63 13.88
CA CYS A 55 -0.61 0.45 13.65
C CYS A 55 0.11 -0.60 12.80
N LEU A 56 0.73 -0.19 11.69
CA LEU A 56 1.49 -1.07 10.81
C LEU A 56 2.72 -1.65 11.51
N LEU A 57 3.45 -0.84 12.28
CA LEU A 57 4.60 -1.33 13.05
C LEU A 57 4.20 -2.41 14.06
N LYS A 58 3.08 -2.26 14.76
CA LYS A 58 2.58 -3.30 15.68
C LYS A 58 2.33 -4.61 14.95
N ILE A 59 1.69 -4.58 13.78
CA ILE A 59 1.43 -5.77 12.97
C ILE A 59 2.75 -6.42 12.52
N VAL A 60 3.68 -5.61 12.02
CA VAL A 60 4.99 -6.09 11.60
C VAL A 60 5.75 -6.73 12.76
N GLN A 61 5.78 -6.10 13.93
CA GLN A 61 6.46 -6.64 15.12
C GLN A 61 5.88 -7.98 15.57
N GLN A 62 4.57 -8.17 15.46
CA GLN A 62 3.91 -9.42 15.82
C GLN A 62 4.26 -10.57 14.87
N HIS A 63 4.60 -10.28 13.62
CA HIS A 63 4.69 -11.30 12.57
C HIS A 63 6.08 -11.47 11.92
N LYS A 64 6.95 -10.46 11.94
CA LYS A 64 8.22 -10.47 11.20
C LYS A 64 9.17 -11.63 11.53
N THR A 65 9.11 -12.16 12.75
CA THR A 65 9.96 -13.28 13.17
C THR A 65 9.37 -14.63 12.76
N THR A 66 8.05 -14.72 12.64
CA THR A 66 7.31 -15.97 12.41
C THR A 66 6.80 -16.15 11.00
N HIS A 67 6.63 -15.06 10.24
CA HIS A 67 6.09 -15.07 8.87
C HIS A 67 7.05 -14.44 7.87
N ARG A 68 6.94 -14.88 6.63
CA ARG A 68 7.44 -14.15 5.47
C ARG A 68 6.36 -13.15 5.05
N ILE A 69 6.69 -11.86 5.06
CA ILE A 69 5.73 -10.78 4.84
C ILE A 69 5.94 -10.18 3.44
N GLY A 70 4.86 -10.04 2.68
CA GLY A 70 4.79 -9.27 1.46
C GLY A 70 3.74 -8.15 1.59
N LEU A 71 4.00 -7.02 0.92
CA LEU A 71 3.17 -5.82 1.02
C LEU A 71 2.42 -5.56 -0.30
N VAL A 72 1.16 -5.17 -0.19
CA VAL A 72 0.42 -4.53 -1.29
C VAL A 72 -0.10 -3.20 -0.76
N GLY A 73 0.25 -2.10 -1.40
CA GLY A 73 -0.19 -0.77 -1.00
C GLY A 73 -0.82 0.00 -2.15
N SER A 74 -2.00 0.57 -1.92
CA SER A 74 -2.73 1.38 -2.88
C SER A 74 -2.77 2.85 -2.46
N SER A 75 -2.48 3.77 -3.40
CA SER A 75 -2.48 5.21 -3.15
C SER A 75 -1.57 5.58 -1.96
N LEU A 76 -2.10 6.18 -0.89
CA LEU A 76 -1.34 6.44 0.35
C LEU A 76 -0.74 5.15 0.93
N GLY A 77 -1.40 4.02 0.78
CA GLY A 77 -0.86 2.72 1.18
C GLY A 77 0.42 2.34 0.44
N GLY A 78 0.62 2.84 -0.78
CA GLY A 78 1.88 2.71 -1.52
C GLY A 78 3.03 3.49 -0.88
N HIS A 79 2.76 4.70 -0.40
CA HIS A 79 3.72 5.50 0.37
C HIS A 79 4.14 4.79 1.67
N LEU A 80 3.16 4.28 2.42
CA LEU A 80 3.43 3.53 3.65
C LEU A 80 4.16 2.20 3.39
N SER A 81 3.84 1.51 2.29
CA SER A 81 4.55 0.29 1.87
C SER A 81 6.01 0.57 1.52
N THR A 82 6.28 1.70 0.89
CA THR A 82 7.63 2.13 0.54
C THR A 82 8.46 2.43 1.80
N TRP A 83 7.84 3.09 2.77
CA TRP A 83 8.45 3.30 4.08
C TRP A 83 8.74 1.96 4.80
N LEU A 84 7.79 1.03 4.86
CA LEU A 84 8.00 -0.29 5.46
C LEU A 84 9.07 -1.11 4.73
N ASN A 85 9.16 -1.00 3.41
CA ASN A 85 10.25 -1.63 2.65
C ASN A 85 11.61 -1.07 3.08
N ALA A 86 11.73 0.26 3.22
CA ALA A 86 12.97 0.90 3.65
C ALA A 86 13.41 0.44 5.06
N GLU A 87 12.44 0.25 5.96
CA GLU A 87 12.71 -0.14 7.35
C GLU A 87 13.01 -1.65 7.50
N PHE A 88 12.35 -2.51 6.73
CA PHE A 88 12.35 -3.97 6.95
C PHE A 88 12.78 -4.80 5.74
N GLY A 89 12.88 -4.23 4.56
CA GLY A 89 13.26 -4.93 3.34
C GLY A 89 12.17 -5.83 2.74
N PHE A 90 10.90 -5.68 3.13
CA PHE A 90 9.81 -6.46 2.58
C PHE A 90 9.57 -6.13 1.10
N ARG A 91 9.30 -7.14 0.28
CA ARG A 91 8.85 -6.91 -1.09
C ARG A 91 7.49 -6.24 -1.10
N ALA A 92 7.28 -5.34 -2.05
CA ALA A 92 6.06 -4.55 -2.15
C ALA A 92 5.55 -4.44 -3.59
N VAL A 93 4.26 -4.61 -3.76
CA VAL A 93 3.53 -4.19 -4.96
C VAL A 93 2.79 -2.90 -4.61
N VAL A 94 3.05 -1.84 -5.36
CA VAL A 94 2.42 -0.54 -5.17
C VAL A 94 1.51 -0.24 -6.36
N VAL A 95 0.26 0.12 -6.04
CA VAL A 95 -0.81 0.28 -7.02
C VAL A 95 -1.26 1.74 -7.03
N ASN A 96 -1.09 2.44 -8.15
CA ASN A 96 -1.34 3.88 -8.25
C ASN A 96 -0.87 4.63 -6.98
N PRO A 97 0.42 4.49 -6.60
CA PRO A 97 0.90 4.96 -5.31
C PRO A 97 1.00 6.48 -5.25
N ALA A 98 0.70 7.04 -4.08
CA ALA A 98 1.00 8.42 -3.77
C ALA A 98 2.51 8.58 -3.50
N VAL A 99 3.20 9.34 -4.34
CA VAL A 99 4.65 9.61 -4.20
C VAL A 99 4.90 10.75 -3.23
N LYS A 100 4.09 11.80 -3.32
CA LYS A 100 4.15 12.97 -2.44
C LYS A 100 2.78 13.23 -1.81
N PRO A 101 2.31 12.32 -0.93
CA PRO A 101 0.97 12.43 -0.36
C PRO A 101 0.76 13.70 0.46
N TYR A 102 1.82 14.28 0.99
CA TYR A 102 1.77 15.56 1.69
C TYR A 102 1.40 16.75 0.80
N GLU A 103 1.69 16.70 -0.50
CA GLU A 103 1.21 17.71 -1.46
C GLU A 103 -0.29 17.55 -1.73
N LEU A 104 -0.72 16.31 -1.97
CA LEU A 104 -2.13 15.99 -2.20
C LEU A 104 -2.99 16.34 -0.98
N LEU A 105 -2.62 15.88 0.22
CA LEU A 105 -3.43 16.03 1.42
C LEU A 105 -3.45 17.47 1.95
N ALA A 106 -2.56 18.35 1.52
CA ALA A 106 -2.63 19.77 1.82
C ALA A 106 -3.95 20.40 1.35
N ASP A 107 -4.53 19.90 0.27
CA ASP A 107 -5.83 20.36 -0.25
C ASP A 107 -7.03 19.81 0.53
N TYR A 108 -6.80 18.84 1.42
CA TYR A 108 -7.84 18.19 2.24
C TYR A 108 -7.81 18.63 3.70
N LEU A 109 -7.05 19.67 4.05
CA LEU A 109 -7.03 20.19 5.43
C LEU A 109 -8.43 20.61 5.88
N GLY A 110 -8.75 20.32 7.14
CA GLY A 110 -10.05 20.61 7.73
C GLY A 110 -10.86 19.36 8.05
N PRO A 111 -12.18 19.51 8.23
CA PRO A 111 -13.07 18.40 8.57
C PRO A 111 -13.11 17.34 7.46
N GLN A 112 -12.98 16.09 7.85
CA GLN A 112 -13.04 14.91 6.97
C GLN A 112 -14.01 13.89 7.57
N THR A 113 -14.55 13.04 6.70
CA THR A 113 -15.34 11.88 7.13
C THR A 113 -14.93 10.68 6.26
N ASN A 114 -14.52 9.59 6.89
CA ASN A 114 -14.25 8.34 6.18
C ASN A 114 -15.58 7.74 5.70
N PRO A 115 -15.78 7.54 4.38
CA PRO A 115 -17.05 7.07 3.84
C PRO A 115 -17.36 5.60 4.19
N TYR A 116 -16.38 4.81 4.62
CA TYR A 116 -16.55 3.42 5.02
C TYR A 116 -16.87 3.27 6.51
N THR A 117 -16.10 3.96 7.36
CA THR A 117 -16.21 3.83 8.82
C THR A 117 -17.17 4.85 9.43
N HIS A 118 -17.50 5.89 8.68
CA HIS A 118 -18.25 7.09 9.14
C HIS A 118 -17.55 7.88 10.26
N GLU A 119 -16.26 7.61 10.49
CA GLU A 119 -15.44 8.38 11.40
C GLU A 119 -15.26 9.80 10.87
N SER A 120 -15.57 10.78 11.71
CA SER A 120 -15.31 12.19 11.45
C SER A 120 -14.07 12.64 12.22
N TYR A 121 -13.17 13.34 11.54
CA TYR A 121 -11.92 13.84 12.12
C TYR A 121 -11.50 15.13 11.43
N THR A 122 -10.53 15.84 11.97
CA THR A 122 -9.98 17.06 11.38
C THR A 122 -8.53 16.83 10.95
N LEU A 123 -8.26 17.00 9.66
CA LEU A 123 -6.90 16.95 9.12
C LEU A 123 -6.24 18.32 9.31
N GLU A 124 -5.11 18.35 10.01
CA GLU A 124 -4.36 19.57 10.35
C GLU A 124 -2.99 19.59 9.70
N ALA A 125 -2.34 20.75 9.65
CA ALA A 125 -1.00 20.91 9.08
C ALA A 125 0.04 19.96 9.69
N ARG A 126 -0.04 19.66 10.99
CA ARG A 126 0.85 18.69 11.65
C ARG A 126 0.80 17.30 11.05
N HIS A 127 -0.35 16.88 10.53
CA HIS A 127 -0.51 15.58 9.88
C HIS A 127 0.20 15.52 8.52
N ILE A 128 0.33 16.68 7.85
CA ILE A 128 1.17 16.80 6.66
C ILE A 128 2.65 16.59 7.01
N ASP A 129 3.11 17.11 8.13
CA ASP A 129 4.49 16.89 8.62
C ASP A 129 4.72 15.44 9.02
N GLU A 130 3.72 14.76 9.58
CA GLU A 130 3.76 13.32 9.85
C GLU A 130 3.97 12.50 8.56
N LEU A 131 3.30 12.86 7.46
CA LEU A 131 3.51 12.21 6.15
C LEU A 131 4.93 12.43 5.60
N LYS A 132 5.44 13.65 5.72
CA LYS A 132 6.82 13.97 5.31
C LYS A 132 7.85 13.18 6.11
N ALA A 133 7.60 12.95 7.39
CA ALA A 133 8.47 12.15 8.24
C ALA A 133 8.58 10.68 7.81
N LEU A 134 7.59 10.17 7.07
CA LEU A 134 7.57 8.81 6.50
C LEU A 134 8.08 8.77 5.05
N GLU A 135 8.58 9.88 4.52
CA GLU A 135 9.06 9.94 3.14
C GLU A 135 10.35 9.14 2.95
N VAL A 136 10.35 8.29 1.94
CA VAL A 136 11.56 7.65 1.40
C VAL A 136 11.92 8.40 0.12
N LYS A 137 12.99 9.18 0.14
CA LYS A 137 13.40 10.00 -1.01
C LYS A 137 13.81 9.16 -2.20
N GLU A 138 14.62 8.12 -1.96
CA GLU A 138 15.15 7.24 -2.98
C GLU A 138 14.84 5.78 -2.62
N VAL A 139 14.42 5.01 -3.60
CA VAL A 139 14.19 3.56 -3.46
C VAL A 139 15.53 2.85 -3.53
N ALA A 140 16.02 2.38 -2.36
CA ALA A 140 17.34 1.73 -2.28
C ALA A 140 17.40 0.35 -2.93
N ASN A 141 16.27 -0.38 -2.92
CA ASN A 141 16.18 -1.74 -3.46
C ASN A 141 15.05 -1.84 -4.50
N PRO A 142 15.24 -1.27 -5.70
CA PRO A 142 14.19 -1.23 -6.73
C PRO A 142 13.70 -2.62 -7.16
N GLU A 143 14.54 -3.65 -7.09
CA GLU A 143 14.18 -5.03 -7.39
C GLU A 143 13.15 -5.65 -6.41
N SER A 144 12.96 -5.02 -5.25
CA SER A 144 11.93 -5.43 -4.28
C SER A 144 10.55 -4.82 -4.53
N PHE A 145 10.42 -3.97 -5.54
CA PHE A 145 9.17 -3.31 -5.90
C PHE A 145 8.62 -3.76 -7.26
N TRP A 146 7.31 -3.82 -7.33
CA TRP A 146 6.56 -3.85 -8.58
C TRP A 146 5.52 -2.75 -8.57
N LEU A 147 5.64 -1.81 -9.52
CA LEU A 147 4.69 -0.75 -9.76
C LEU A 147 3.58 -1.22 -10.70
N LEU A 148 2.34 -1.11 -10.25
CA LEU A 148 1.14 -1.19 -11.07
C LEU A 148 0.54 0.21 -11.19
N GLN A 149 0.54 0.78 -12.39
CA GLN A 149 0.14 2.17 -12.62
C GLN A 149 -0.76 2.28 -13.85
N GLN A 150 -1.80 3.10 -13.75
CA GLN A 150 -2.63 3.48 -14.90
C GLN A 150 -2.44 4.98 -15.20
N THR A 151 -2.42 5.31 -16.50
CA THR A 151 -2.02 6.66 -16.95
C THR A 151 -3.10 7.72 -16.81
N GLU A 152 -4.37 7.31 -16.75
CA GLU A 152 -5.52 8.21 -16.54
C GLU A 152 -5.97 8.28 -15.07
N ASP A 153 -5.05 8.05 -14.13
CA ASP A 153 -5.27 8.34 -12.73
C ASP A 153 -5.61 9.83 -12.58
N GLU A 154 -6.86 10.12 -12.20
CA GLU A 154 -7.39 11.49 -12.09
C GLU A 154 -6.99 12.18 -10.79
N VAL A 155 -6.41 11.44 -9.83
CA VAL A 155 -6.02 11.94 -8.53
C VAL A 155 -4.53 12.27 -8.46
N LEU A 156 -3.69 11.39 -9.05
CA LEU A 156 -2.24 11.46 -8.95
C LEU A 156 -1.59 11.50 -10.33
N ASP A 157 -0.54 12.31 -10.49
CA ASP A 157 0.27 12.28 -11.71
C ASP A 157 1.10 10.98 -11.75
N TYR A 158 0.72 10.08 -12.64
CA TYR A 158 1.35 8.77 -12.79
C TYR A 158 2.86 8.84 -13.08
N ARG A 159 3.32 9.92 -13.70
CA ARG A 159 4.75 10.12 -14.05
C ARG A 159 5.62 10.19 -12.81
N GLN A 160 5.10 10.72 -11.71
CA GLN A 160 5.82 10.73 -10.42
C GLN A 160 6.10 9.30 -9.93
N ALA A 161 5.13 8.39 -10.06
CA ALA A 161 5.33 7.00 -9.69
C ALA A 161 6.33 6.30 -10.62
N VAL A 162 6.20 6.48 -11.93
CA VAL A 162 7.14 5.91 -12.91
C VAL A 162 8.58 6.35 -12.64
N GLU A 163 8.79 7.62 -12.31
CA GLU A 163 10.10 8.15 -11.95
C GLU A 163 10.60 7.61 -10.60
N LYS A 164 9.75 7.65 -9.57
CA LYS A 164 10.08 7.19 -8.21
C LYS A 164 10.55 5.74 -8.19
N TYR A 165 9.87 4.87 -8.92
CA TYR A 165 10.17 3.44 -8.97
C TYR A 165 10.98 3.05 -10.21
N ALA A 166 11.76 3.98 -10.76
CA ALA A 166 12.70 3.68 -11.84
C ALA A 166 13.66 2.56 -11.41
N GLY A 167 13.88 1.57 -12.28
CA GLY A 167 14.66 0.38 -11.96
C GLY A 167 13.88 -0.77 -11.29
N SER A 168 12.65 -0.52 -10.85
CA SER A 168 11.72 -1.56 -10.38
C SER A 168 11.01 -2.24 -11.56
N ALA A 169 10.40 -3.41 -11.30
CA ALA A 169 9.42 -3.94 -12.23
C ALA A 169 8.25 -2.96 -12.34
N GLN A 170 7.84 -2.63 -13.55
CA GLN A 170 6.74 -1.70 -13.81
C GLN A 170 5.77 -2.28 -14.83
N THR A 171 4.48 -2.17 -14.51
CA THR A 171 3.38 -2.37 -15.45
C THR A 171 2.60 -1.07 -15.50
N VAL A 172 2.77 -0.31 -16.58
CA VAL A 172 2.09 0.95 -16.82
C VAL A 172 1.07 0.71 -17.92
N GLU A 173 -0.20 0.81 -17.57
CA GLU A 173 -1.32 0.61 -18.49
C GLU A 173 -1.85 1.96 -18.95
N GLU A 174 -2.08 2.10 -20.24
CA GLU A 174 -2.74 3.28 -20.81
C GLU A 174 -4.23 3.27 -20.41
N GLY A 175 -4.75 4.42 -20.03
CA GLY A 175 -6.13 4.56 -19.57
C GLY A 175 -6.31 4.24 -18.09
N GLY A 176 -7.48 3.72 -17.76
CA GLY A 176 -7.87 3.37 -16.40
C GLY A 176 -8.26 4.56 -15.52
N ASP A 177 -8.11 4.43 -14.23
CA ASP A 177 -8.41 5.46 -13.23
C ASP A 177 -7.64 5.25 -11.93
N HIS A 178 -7.87 6.11 -10.93
CA HIS A 178 -7.20 5.99 -9.62
C HIS A 178 -7.52 4.68 -8.90
N SER A 179 -8.70 4.09 -9.10
CA SER A 179 -9.08 2.82 -8.47
C SER A 179 -8.38 1.60 -9.09
N PHE A 180 -7.73 1.75 -10.23
CA PHE A 180 -7.08 0.72 -11.03
C PHE A 180 -8.06 -0.28 -11.64
N VAL A 181 -8.59 0.08 -12.80
CA VAL A 181 -9.54 -0.75 -13.58
C VAL A 181 -8.90 -2.09 -13.95
N GLY A 182 -9.61 -3.19 -13.72
CA GLY A 182 -9.15 -4.52 -14.10
C GLY A 182 -8.13 -5.14 -13.15
N PHE A 183 -8.10 -4.71 -11.88
CA PHE A 183 -7.18 -5.21 -10.87
C PHE A 183 -7.32 -6.73 -10.63
N GLU A 184 -8.49 -7.31 -10.88
CA GLU A 184 -8.75 -8.75 -10.78
C GLU A 184 -7.80 -9.63 -11.59
N ARG A 185 -7.11 -9.07 -12.56
CA ARG A 185 -6.10 -9.76 -13.39
C ARG A 185 -4.77 -10.00 -12.67
N TYR A 186 -4.54 -9.36 -11.53
CA TYR A 186 -3.21 -9.27 -10.92
C TYR A 186 -2.97 -10.11 -9.66
N PRO A 187 -3.96 -10.56 -8.87
CA PRO A 187 -3.69 -11.20 -7.57
C PRO A 187 -2.70 -12.36 -7.63
N GLU A 188 -2.81 -13.27 -8.60
CA GLU A 188 -1.88 -14.39 -8.76
C GLU A 188 -0.43 -13.91 -8.98
N ARG A 189 -0.25 -12.97 -9.88
CA ARG A 189 1.07 -12.41 -10.22
C ARG A 189 1.67 -11.63 -9.05
N ILE A 190 0.82 -10.94 -8.28
CA ILE A 190 1.23 -10.23 -7.06
C ILE A 190 1.78 -11.21 -6.04
N ILE A 191 1.07 -12.29 -5.73
CA ILE A 191 1.51 -13.31 -4.79
C ILE A 191 2.84 -13.94 -5.25
N HIS A 192 2.96 -14.23 -6.53
CA HIS A 192 4.20 -14.76 -7.10
C HIS A 192 5.36 -13.78 -6.95
N PHE A 193 5.17 -12.50 -7.31
CA PHE A 193 6.19 -11.46 -7.17
C PHE A 193 6.65 -11.29 -5.72
N LEU A 194 5.72 -11.29 -4.77
CA LEU A 194 6.02 -11.15 -3.34
C LEU A 194 6.75 -12.39 -2.77
N GLY A 195 6.74 -13.51 -3.50
CA GLY A 195 7.33 -14.76 -3.07
C GLY A 195 6.56 -15.43 -1.92
N LEU A 196 5.26 -15.22 -1.86
CA LEU A 196 4.36 -15.75 -0.83
C LEU A 196 3.78 -17.11 -1.21
#